data_a009cbb6283f81d8af4ffc2e76b59728
#
_entry.id   a009cbb6283f81d8af4ffc2e76b59728
#
_cell.length_a   1.000
_cell.length_b   1.000
_cell.length_c   1.000
_cell.angle_alpha   90.00
_cell.angle_beta   90.00
_cell.angle_gamma   90.00
#
_symmetry.space_group_name_H-M   'P 1'
#
loop_
_entity.id
_entity.type
_entity.pdbx_description
1 polymer ?
#
loop_
_entity_poly.entity_id
_entity_poly.type
_entity_poly.pdbx_seq_one_letter_code
_entity_poly.pdbx_strand_id
1 'polypeptide(L)'
;LARTLKVEILLGGFHEADPDNAERCFNTSVYLSDQGQIVDIYRKIHLFDVDIVNGPRLMESKHTSGGDLAVAANSIIGKLGLTVCYDLRFPSLFQKLTDMGCTAISVPSAFTKTTGEMHWHHLLCARAIENQAYIVAPAQHGQHSKNRASYGHSLIVDPWGKILCEIPEGDGYALATYDQARIESARNEIP
;
A
#
# COMPACT_ATOMS: atom_id res chain seq x y z
N LEU A 1 -21.36 2.16 1.13
CA LEU A 1 -20.69 1.89 2.41
C LEU A 1 -20.10 3.16 3.00
N ALA A 2 -19.19 3.88 2.32
CA ALA A 2 -18.55 5.12 2.80
C ALA A 2 -19.60 6.12 3.33
N ARG A 3 -20.59 6.45 2.49
CA ARG A 3 -21.67 7.38 2.83
C ARG A 3 -22.54 6.90 4.00
N THR A 4 -22.84 5.61 4.06
CA THR A 4 -23.71 5.03 5.11
C THR A 4 -23.04 5.03 6.47
N LEU A 5 -21.74 4.71 6.49
CA LEU A 5 -20.94 4.62 7.72
C LEU A 5 -20.23 5.93 8.06
N LYS A 6 -20.25 6.92 7.16
CA LYS A 6 -19.52 8.20 7.26
C LYS A 6 -18.03 7.98 7.53
N VAL A 7 -17.41 7.13 6.72
CA VAL A 7 -15.97 6.82 6.78
C VAL A 7 -15.33 7.03 5.42
N GLU A 8 -14.08 7.48 5.42
CA GLU A 8 -13.25 7.46 4.24
C GLU A 8 -12.80 6.03 3.95
N ILE A 9 -12.67 5.66 2.67
CA ILE A 9 -12.29 4.32 2.26
C ILE A 9 -11.19 4.38 1.22
N LEU A 10 -10.09 3.67 1.45
CA LEU A 10 -9.11 3.36 0.43
C LEU A 10 -9.39 1.96 -0.13
N LEU A 11 -9.71 1.90 -1.41
CA LEU A 11 -9.80 0.66 -2.17
C LEU A 11 -8.47 0.46 -2.89
N GLY A 12 -7.79 -0.63 -2.61
CA GLY A 12 -6.46 -0.85 -3.14
C GLY A 12 -6.35 -2.07 -4.04
N GLY A 13 -5.67 -1.88 -5.21
CA GLY A 13 -5.25 -2.93 -6.09
C GLY A 13 -6.36 -3.64 -6.86
N PHE A 14 -7.13 -2.93 -7.68
CA PHE A 14 -8.08 -3.54 -8.62
C PHE A 14 -7.76 -3.15 -10.06
N HIS A 15 -8.29 -3.91 -11.01
CA HIS A 15 -8.09 -3.67 -12.42
C HIS A 15 -9.04 -2.59 -12.94
N GLU A 16 -8.47 -1.48 -13.41
CA GLU A 16 -9.13 -0.40 -14.14
C GLU A 16 -8.83 -0.57 -15.64
N ALA A 17 -9.84 -0.51 -16.51
CA ALA A 17 -9.61 -0.57 -17.95
C ALA A 17 -8.67 0.56 -18.41
N ASP A 18 -7.72 0.23 -19.27
CA ASP A 18 -6.88 1.24 -19.90
C ASP A 18 -7.65 1.84 -21.10
N PRO A 19 -8.01 3.15 -21.07
CA PRO A 19 -8.80 3.76 -22.12
C PRO A 19 -8.06 3.83 -23.47
N ASP A 20 -6.74 3.77 -23.45
CA ASP A 20 -5.90 3.87 -24.65
C ASP A 20 -5.50 2.50 -25.21
N ASN A 21 -5.76 1.41 -24.44
CA ASN A 21 -5.42 0.06 -24.86
C ASN A 21 -6.39 -0.98 -24.30
N ALA A 22 -7.34 -1.43 -25.10
CA ALA A 22 -8.38 -2.37 -24.70
C ALA A 22 -7.89 -3.76 -24.23
N GLU A 23 -6.63 -4.11 -24.52
CA GLU A 23 -6.03 -5.38 -24.07
C GLU A 23 -5.31 -5.25 -22.72
N ARG A 24 -5.29 -4.05 -22.13
CA ARG A 24 -4.57 -3.75 -20.90
C ARG A 24 -5.48 -3.15 -19.85
N CYS A 25 -4.99 -3.18 -18.62
CA CYS A 25 -5.62 -2.52 -17.48
C CYS A 25 -4.56 -1.81 -16.66
N PHE A 26 -4.96 -0.88 -15.81
CA PHE A 26 -4.13 -0.39 -14.70
C PHE A 26 -4.40 -1.20 -13.43
N ASN A 27 -3.40 -1.31 -12.57
CA ASN A 27 -3.58 -1.74 -11.20
C ASN A 27 -3.78 -0.47 -10.35
N THR A 28 -5.02 -0.25 -9.92
CA THR A 28 -5.46 1.06 -9.44
C THR A 28 -5.90 1.02 -7.98
N SER A 29 -5.51 2.04 -7.23
CA SER A 29 -6.03 2.32 -5.90
C SER A 29 -6.90 3.57 -5.95
N VAL A 30 -8.06 3.55 -5.30
CA VAL A 30 -9.03 4.66 -5.28
C VAL A 30 -9.31 5.07 -3.85
N TYR A 31 -9.20 6.37 -3.59
CA TYR A 31 -9.55 6.95 -2.31
C TYR A 31 -10.91 7.64 -2.36
N LEU A 32 -11.80 7.25 -1.46
CA LEU A 32 -13.17 7.74 -1.36
C LEU A 32 -13.36 8.58 -0.09
N SER A 33 -14.04 9.71 -0.23
CA SER A 33 -14.51 10.49 0.91
C SER A 33 -15.62 9.78 1.70
N ASP A 34 -15.92 10.29 2.89
CA ASP A 34 -17.07 9.87 3.72
C ASP A 34 -18.43 10.09 3.03
N GLN A 35 -18.47 10.93 1.97
CA GLN A 35 -19.65 11.12 1.12
C GLN A 35 -19.67 10.12 -0.05
N GLY A 36 -18.69 9.21 -0.15
CA GLY A 36 -18.57 8.22 -1.22
C GLY A 36 -18.19 8.80 -2.59
N GLN A 37 -17.56 9.97 -2.59
CA GLN A 37 -17.01 10.59 -3.80
C GLN A 37 -15.56 10.14 -3.98
N ILE A 38 -15.13 9.93 -5.23
CA ILE A 38 -13.73 9.70 -5.55
C ILE A 38 -12.97 11.01 -5.28
N VAL A 39 -11.99 10.94 -4.38
CA VAL A 39 -11.10 12.06 -4.04
C VAL A 39 -9.85 12.00 -4.88
N ASP A 40 -9.19 10.84 -4.91
CA ASP A 40 -7.97 10.60 -5.66
C ASP A 40 -7.90 9.18 -6.22
N ILE A 41 -7.11 9.03 -7.29
CA ILE A 41 -6.84 7.77 -7.97
C ILE A 41 -5.33 7.64 -8.15
N TYR A 42 -4.79 6.50 -7.75
CA TYR A 42 -3.39 6.14 -7.97
C TYR A 42 -3.31 4.90 -8.84
N ARG A 43 -2.61 4.97 -9.96
CA ARG A 43 -2.26 3.85 -10.82
C ARG A 43 -0.85 3.39 -10.49
N LYS A 44 -0.70 2.12 -10.17
CA LYS A 44 0.57 1.51 -9.75
C LYS A 44 1.70 1.83 -10.73
N ILE A 45 2.79 2.40 -10.23
CA ILE A 45 3.95 2.79 -11.04
C ILE A 45 4.85 1.59 -11.33
N HIS A 46 5.21 0.81 -10.28
CA HIS A 46 6.18 -0.26 -10.40
C HIS A 46 5.48 -1.60 -10.59
N LEU A 47 5.48 -2.11 -11.81
CA LEU A 47 4.85 -3.38 -12.15
C LEU A 47 5.70 -4.56 -11.69
N PHE A 48 5.02 -5.63 -11.25
CA PHE A 48 5.66 -6.81 -10.67
C PHE A 48 6.12 -7.77 -11.77
N ASP A 49 7.28 -7.48 -12.36
CA ASP A 49 7.97 -8.35 -13.31
C ASP A 49 9.13 -9.04 -12.61
N VAL A 50 8.97 -10.32 -12.32
CA VAL A 50 9.97 -11.11 -11.61
C VAL A 50 10.13 -12.50 -12.22
N ASP A 51 11.38 -12.97 -12.19
CA ASP A 51 11.76 -14.33 -12.54
C ASP A 51 12.55 -14.91 -11.36
N ILE A 52 11.85 -15.63 -10.48
CA ILE A 52 12.45 -16.15 -9.24
C ILE A 52 13.03 -17.53 -9.53
N VAL A 53 14.33 -17.72 -9.30
CA VAL A 53 14.99 -19.02 -9.43
C VAL A 53 14.28 -20.04 -8.58
N ASN A 54 13.79 -21.13 -9.20
CA ASN A 54 12.95 -22.17 -8.60
C ASN A 54 11.60 -21.65 -8.04
N GLY A 55 11.14 -20.49 -8.50
CA GLY A 55 9.89 -19.85 -8.12
C GLY A 55 9.04 -19.44 -9.32
N PRO A 56 7.98 -18.66 -9.11
CA PRO A 56 7.13 -18.22 -10.19
C PRO A 56 7.83 -17.16 -11.06
N ARG A 57 7.62 -17.25 -12.37
CA ARG A 57 7.84 -16.15 -13.30
C ARG A 57 6.53 -15.38 -13.46
N LEU A 58 6.52 -14.14 -13.01
CA LEU A 58 5.36 -13.25 -13.07
C LEU A 58 5.73 -12.00 -13.85
N MET A 59 4.90 -11.66 -14.82
CA MET A 59 5.12 -10.52 -15.73
C MET A 59 3.83 -9.69 -15.76
N GLU A 60 3.66 -8.81 -14.77
CA GLU A 60 2.48 -7.94 -14.66
C GLU A 60 2.40 -6.98 -15.87
N SER A 61 3.56 -6.53 -16.38
CA SER A 61 3.64 -5.64 -17.54
C SER A 61 3.07 -6.20 -18.84
N LYS A 62 2.81 -7.50 -18.93
CA LYS A 62 2.20 -8.10 -20.13
C LYS A 62 0.76 -7.63 -20.36
N HIS A 63 0.02 -7.40 -19.26
CA HIS A 63 -1.40 -7.10 -19.30
C HIS A 63 -1.76 -5.83 -18.52
N THR A 64 -0.78 -5.22 -17.84
CA THR A 64 -0.98 -4.04 -17.01
C THR A 64 -0.13 -2.89 -17.53
N SER A 65 -0.74 -1.73 -17.68
CA SER A 65 -0.07 -0.46 -17.97
C SER A 65 0.42 0.16 -16.65
N GLY A 66 1.62 0.73 -16.66
CA GLY A 66 2.15 1.45 -15.50
C GLY A 66 1.55 2.84 -15.38
N GLY A 67 1.35 3.31 -14.14
CA GLY A 67 1.14 4.72 -13.86
C GLY A 67 2.46 5.50 -13.86
N ASP A 68 2.36 6.81 -13.76
CA ASP A 68 3.50 7.74 -13.83
C ASP A 68 3.50 8.82 -12.74
N LEU A 69 2.42 8.91 -11.95
CA LEU A 69 2.22 9.96 -10.95
C LEU A 69 2.22 9.42 -9.53
N ALA A 70 3.03 10.02 -8.64
CA ALA A 70 2.88 9.86 -7.21
C ALA A 70 1.66 10.65 -6.73
N VAL A 71 0.82 10.04 -5.88
CA VAL A 71 -0.44 10.63 -5.41
C VAL A 71 -0.47 10.72 -3.90
N ALA A 72 -0.77 11.92 -3.39
CA ALA A 72 -0.96 12.23 -1.97
C ALA A 72 -2.35 12.83 -1.75
N ALA A 73 -3.28 12.02 -1.28
CA ALA A 73 -4.65 12.41 -1.02
C ALA A 73 -4.80 13.18 0.31
N ASN A 74 -5.66 14.18 0.35
CA ASN A 74 -6.06 14.79 1.62
C ASN A 74 -7.05 13.90 2.34
N SER A 75 -6.76 13.54 3.59
CA SER A 75 -7.57 12.63 4.41
C SER A 75 -7.79 13.17 5.81
N ILE A 76 -8.68 12.53 6.56
CA ILE A 76 -8.93 12.84 7.98
C ILE A 76 -7.68 12.68 8.87
N ILE A 77 -6.71 11.88 8.45
CA ILE A 77 -5.43 11.69 9.14
C ILE A 77 -4.27 12.50 8.52
N GLY A 78 -4.57 13.60 7.83
CA GLY A 78 -3.58 14.39 7.11
C GLY A 78 -3.41 13.91 5.67
N LYS A 79 -2.21 14.04 5.09
CA LYS A 79 -1.95 13.56 3.73
C LYS A 79 -1.63 12.06 3.72
N LEU A 80 -2.39 11.31 2.92
CA LEU A 80 -2.23 9.89 2.72
C LEU A 80 -1.54 9.61 1.38
N GLY A 81 -0.34 9.05 1.42
CA GLY A 81 0.36 8.57 0.23
C GLY A 81 -0.26 7.27 -0.30
N LEU A 82 -0.50 7.19 -1.61
CA LEU A 82 -1.08 6.02 -2.24
C LEU A 82 0.01 5.21 -2.94
N THR A 83 0.10 3.91 -2.63
CA THR A 83 0.97 2.94 -3.31
C THR A 83 0.24 1.61 -3.50
N VAL A 84 0.80 0.68 -4.28
CA VAL A 84 0.26 -0.68 -4.43
C VAL A 84 1.39 -1.70 -4.43
N CYS A 85 1.42 -2.59 -3.45
CA CYS A 85 2.16 -3.86 -3.40
C CYS A 85 3.66 -3.72 -3.74
N TYR A 86 4.06 -3.99 -4.98
CA TYR A 86 5.46 -3.98 -5.43
C TYR A 86 6.15 -2.62 -5.30
N ASP A 87 5.38 -1.53 -5.27
CA ASP A 87 5.89 -0.18 -4.97
C ASP A 87 6.68 -0.13 -3.66
N LEU A 88 6.36 -1.02 -2.70
CA LEU A 88 7.06 -1.15 -1.43
C LEU A 88 8.59 -1.32 -1.59
N ARG A 89 9.05 -1.87 -2.71
CA ARG A 89 10.48 -2.09 -2.98
C ARG A 89 11.22 -0.86 -3.51
N PHE A 90 10.52 0.23 -3.75
CA PHE A 90 11.07 1.45 -4.36
C PHE A 90 11.05 2.62 -3.37
N PRO A 91 12.14 2.82 -2.59
CA PRO A 91 12.20 3.85 -1.54
C PRO A 91 11.97 5.26 -2.09
N SER A 92 12.39 5.53 -3.32
CA SER A 92 12.23 6.85 -3.95
C SER A 92 10.77 7.30 -4.07
N LEU A 93 9.83 6.38 -4.27
CA LEU A 93 8.41 6.72 -4.26
C LEU A 93 7.94 7.14 -2.86
N PHE A 94 8.36 6.44 -1.82
CA PHE A 94 8.02 6.77 -0.43
C PHE A 94 8.62 8.12 -0.03
N GLN A 95 9.88 8.38 -0.37
CA GLN A 95 10.50 9.68 -0.17
C GLN A 95 9.72 10.79 -0.88
N LYS A 96 9.36 10.57 -2.15
CA LYS A 96 8.54 11.54 -2.91
C LYS A 96 7.20 11.83 -2.24
N LEU A 97 6.51 10.83 -1.71
CA LEU A 97 5.27 11.01 -0.96
C LEU A 97 5.50 11.80 0.34
N THR A 98 6.59 11.54 1.03
CA THR A 98 6.98 12.29 2.23
C THR A 98 7.28 13.77 1.91
N ASP A 99 7.99 14.04 0.81
CA ASP A 99 8.24 15.40 0.31
C ASP A 99 6.95 16.15 -0.06
N MET A 100 5.90 15.41 -0.49
CA MET A 100 4.56 15.94 -0.70
C MET A 100 3.79 16.19 0.60
N GLY A 101 4.37 15.86 1.77
CA GLY A 101 3.84 16.07 3.10
C GLY A 101 2.98 14.92 3.64
N CYS A 102 3.12 13.70 3.11
CA CYS A 102 2.39 12.56 3.63
C CYS A 102 2.80 12.24 5.07
N THR A 103 1.79 11.96 5.88
CA THR A 103 1.92 11.52 7.29
C THR A 103 1.55 10.06 7.47
N ALA A 104 0.89 9.50 6.49
CA ALA A 104 0.62 8.08 6.37
C ALA A 104 0.77 7.63 4.91
N ILE A 105 1.17 6.39 4.68
CA ILE A 105 1.30 5.79 3.35
C ILE A 105 0.61 4.43 3.35
N SER A 106 -0.25 4.20 2.38
CA SER A 106 -0.99 2.95 2.19
C SER A 106 -0.23 2.00 1.28
N VAL A 107 -0.23 0.70 1.60
CA VAL A 107 0.44 -0.35 0.84
C VAL A 107 -0.47 -1.58 0.67
N PRO A 108 -1.64 -1.45 0.03
CA PRO A 108 -2.49 -2.61 -0.23
C PRO A 108 -1.76 -3.62 -1.12
N SER A 109 -1.82 -4.91 -0.76
CA SER A 109 -0.93 -5.90 -1.35
C SER A 109 -1.54 -7.28 -1.51
N ALA A 110 -1.04 -8.03 -2.50
CA ALA A 110 -1.09 -9.47 -2.61
C ALA A 110 0.36 -10.00 -2.71
N PHE A 111 1.13 -9.79 -1.63
CA PHE A 111 2.56 -10.10 -1.59
C PHE A 111 2.79 -11.60 -1.65
N THR A 112 3.71 -12.09 -2.49
CA THR A 112 3.96 -13.53 -2.63
C THR A 112 4.45 -14.13 -1.32
N LYS A 113 4.01 -15.34 -0.98
CA LYS A 113 4.35 -16.01 0.28
C LYS A 113 5.86 -16.06 0.50
N THR A 114 6.62 -16.59 -0.46
CA THR A 114 8.08 -16.75 -0.35
C THR A 114 8.83 -15.46 -0.04
N THR A 115 8.52 -14.38 -0.77
CA THR A 115 9.21 -13.09 -0.52
C THR A 115 8.60 -12.33 0.65
N GLY A 116 7.35 -12.61 0.99
CA GLY A 116 6.67 -12.05 2.14
C GLY A 116 7.30 -12.49 3.45
N GLU A 117 7.55 -13.78 3.62
CA GLU A 117 8.22 -14.35 4.79
C GLU A 117 9.57 -13.68 5.09
N MET A 118 10.32 -13.31 4.04
CA MET A 118 11.65 -12.73 4.18
C MET A 118 11.66 -11.19 4.25
N HIS A 119 10.70 -10.51 3.61
CA HIS A 119 10.85 -9.08 3.33
C HIS A 119 9.72 -8.20 3.85
N TRP A 120 8.50 -8.73 4.00
CA TRP A 120 7.29 -7.92 4.22
C TRP A 120 7.40 -7.00 5.44
N HIS A 121 7.63 -7.57 6.61
CA HIS A 121 7.75 -6.83 7.86
C HIS A 121 8.95 -5.85 7.83
N HIS A 122 10.11 -6.35 7.38
CA HIS A 122 11.33 -5.53 7.32
C HIS A 122 11.16 -4.31 6.44
N LEU A 123 10.57 -4.47 5.25
CA LEU A 123 10.37 -3.35 4.34
C LEU A 123 9.34 -2.35 4.88
N LEU A 124 8.21 -2.80 5.43
CA LEU A 124 7.20 -1.90 5.98
C LEU A 124 7.73 -1.10 7.18
N CYS A 125 8.46 -1.75 8.10
CA CYS A 125 9.11 -1.07 9.21
C CYS A 125 10.17 -0.07 8.71
N ALA A 126 11.00 -0.44 7.74
CA ALA A 126 11.98 0.46 7.15
C ALA A 126 11.31 1.68 6.52
N ARG A 127 10.22 1.49 5.73
CA ARG A 127 9.47 2.61 5.14
C ARG A 127 8.87 3.53 6.20
N ALA A 128 8.37 2.99 7.30
CA ALA A 128 7.85 3.79 8.40
C ALA A 128 8.95 4.64 9.06
N ILE A 129 10.10 4.05 9.35
CA ILE A 129 11.23 4.70 10.03
C ILE A 129 11.87 5.78 9.14
N GLU A 130 12.25 5.43 7.91
CA GLU A 130 12.98 6.35 7.03
C GLU A 130 12.14 7.54 6.55
N ASN A 131 10.80 7.37 6.50
CA ASN A 131 9.88 8.42 6.09
C ASN A 131 9.16 9.10 7.28
N GLN A 132 9.37 8.61 8.50
CA GLN A 132 8.74 9.13 9.72
C GLN A 132 7.22 9.29 9.54
N ALA A 133 6.59 8.25 9.00
CA ALA A 133 5.19 8.21 8.64
C ALA A 133 4.55 6.88 9.06
N TYR A 134 3.23 6.88 9.26
CA TYR A 134 2.50 5.62 9.43
C TYR A 134 2.48 4.82 8.13
N ILE A 135 2.60 3.51 8.23
CA ILE A 135 2.39 2.60 7.10
C ILE A 135 1.15 1.76 7.38
N VAL A 136 0.19 1.78 6.45
CA VAL A 136 -1.06 1.00 6.52
C VAL A 136 -1.05 -0.01 5.39
N ALA A 137 -0.86 -1.27 5.72
CA ALA A 137 -0.59 -2.32 4.76
C ALA A 137 -1.62 -3.48 4.82
N PRO A 138 -2.84 -3.29 4.26
CA PRO A 138 -3.79 -4.37 4.11
C PRO A 138 -3.27 -5.37 3.08
N ALA A 139 -3.32 -6.66 3.40
CA ALA A 139 -2.75 -7.71 2.57
C ALA A 139 -3.69 -8.89 2.38
N GLN A 140 -3.82 -9.34 1.15
CA GLN A 140 -4.49 -10.60 0.83
C GLN A 140 -3.68 -11.77 1.37
N HIS A 141 -4.35 -12.83 1.82
CA HIS A 141 -3.73 -14.05 2.35
C HIS A 141 -4.20 -15.29 1.60
N GLY A 142 -3.48 -16.40 1.84
CA GLY A 142 -3.89 -17.73 1.44
C GLY A 142 -3.61 -18.10 -0.01
N GLN A 143 -4.15 -19.25 -0.41
CA GLN A 143 -3.93 -19.85 -1.72
C GLN A 143 -4.94 -19.30 -2.74
N HIS A 144 -4.46 -18.65 -3.81
CA HIS A 144 -5.31 -18.12 -4.88
C HIS A 144 -5.44 -19.09 -6.06
N SER A 145 -4.38 -19.88 -6.32
CA SER A 145 -4.35 -20.89 -7.37
C SER A 145 -3.29 -21.95 -7.02
N LYS A 146 -3.19 -23.02 -7.82
CA LYS A 146 -2.20 -24.09 -7.59
C LYS A 146 -0.77 -23.57 -7.36
N ASN A 147 -0.40 -22.46 -8.02
CA ASN A 147 0.97 -21.94 -8.02
C ASN A 147 1.07 -20.53 -7.45
N ARG A 148 0.01 -19.99 -6.82
CA ARG A 148 0.00 -18.63 -6.29
C ARG A 148 -0.62 -18.57 -4.92
N ALA A 149 0.17 -18.16 -3.94
CA ALA A 149 -0.26 -17.87 -2.58
C ALA A 149 0.24 -16.48 -2.17
N SER A 150 -0.57 -15.78 -1.38
CA SER A 150 -0.20 -14.52 -0.72
C SER A 150 0.13 -14.74 0.74
N TYR A 151 1.05 -13.90 1.22
CA TYR A 151 1.65 -14.02 2.56
C TYR A 151 0.67 -13.64 3.67
N GLY A 152 -0.25 -12.71 3.42
CA GLY A 152 -1.10 -12.14 4.45
C GLY A 152 -0.38 -11.09 5.26
N HIS A 153 -0.53 -11.16 6.58
CA HIS A 153 0.11 -10.26 7.53
C HIS A 153 -0.28 -8.78 7.28
N SER A 154 -1.59 -8.51 7.16
CA SER A 154 -2.09 -7.14 7.18
C SER A 154 -1.65 -6.46 8.46
N LEU A 155 -1.00 -5.29 8.37
CA LEU A 155 -0.46 -4.63 9.56
C LEU A 155 -0.43 -3.09 9.43
N ILE A 156 -0.31 -2.44 10.58
CA ILE A 156 -0.08 -0.99 10.68
C ILE A 156 1.20 -0.76 11.47
N VAL A 157 2.09 0.07 10.93
CA VAL A 157 3.37 0.45 11.56
C VAL A 157 3.35 1.94 11.88
N ASP A 158 3.82 2.32 13.05
CA ASP A 158 3.98 3.73 13.44
C ASP A 158 5.30 4.35 12.93
N PRO A 159 5.48 5.67 13.03
CA PRO A 159 6.68 6.36 12.55
C PRO A 159 8.01 5.91 13.18
N TRP A 160 7.97 5.19 14.30
CA TRP A 160 9.14 4.61 14.96
C TRP A 160 9.43 3.16 14.54
N GLY A 161 8.66 2.64 13.58
CA GLY A 161 8.79 1.26 13.10
C GLY A 161 8.12 0.22 14.00
N LYS A 162 7.32 0.64 15.00
CA LYS A 162 6.58 -0.27 15.85
C LYS A 162 5.33 -0.77 15.14
N ILE A 163 5.15 -2.08 15.04
CA ILE A 163 3.91 -2.69 14.58
C ILE A 163 2.84 -2.48 15.66
N LEU A 164 1.79 -1.75 15.32
CA LEU A 164 0.68 -1.41 16.22
C LEU A 164 -0.39 -2.50 16.25
N CYS A 165 -0.65 -3.12 15.13
CA CYS A 165 -1.57 -4.24 15.00
C CYS A 165 -1.19 -5.09 13.79
N GLU A 166 -1.58 -6.36 13.81
CA GLU A 166 -1.33 -7.33 12.76
C GLU A 166 -2.43 -8.38 12.70
N ILE A 167 -2.77 -8.82 11.47
CA ILE A 167 -3.60 -10.01 11.20
C ILE A 167 -2.71 -10.97 10.43
N PRO A 168 -2.13 -12.00 11.09
CA PRO A 168 -1.17 -12.90 10.44
C PRO A 168 -1.80 -13.69 9.30
N GLU A 169 -2.96 -14.31 9.55
CA GLU A 169 -3.68 -15.16 8.59
C GLU A 169 -5.19 -14.99 8.76
N GLY A 170 -5.94 -15.33 7.71
CA GLY A 170 -7.40 -15.30 7.73
C GLY A 170 -8.00 -13.96 7.37
N ASP A 171 -9.34 -13.97 7.23
CA ASP A 171 -10.13 -12.77 7.02
C ASP A 171 -10.32 -12.03 8.35
N GLY A 172 -10.20 -10.71 8.33
CA GLY A 172 -10.38 -9.93 9.55
C GLY A 172 -10.15 -8.44 9.32
N TYR A 173 -10.21 -7.71 10.42
CA TYR A 173 -9.86 -6.29 10.48
C TYR A 173 -8.99 -6.02 11.70
N ALA A 174 -8.13 -5.03 11.62
CA ALA A 174 -7.33 -4.54 12.72
C ALA A 174 -7.48 -3.02 12.83
N LEU A 175 -7.38 -2.50 14.03
CA LEU A 175 -7.51 -1.07 14.33
C LEU A 175 -6.25 -0.55 15.00
N ALA A 176 -5.86 0.67 14.64
CA ALA A 176 -4.84 1.42 15.33
C ALA A 176 -5.26 2.88 15.44
N THR A 177 -4.79 3.55 16.49
CA THR A 177 -5.00 4.99 16.65
C THR A 177 -3.92 5.74 15.87
N TYR A 178 -4.34 6.67 15.03
CA TYR A 178 -3.45 7.66 14.45
C TYR A 178 -3.18 8.76 15.48
N ASP A 179 -1.92 9.05 15.69
CA ASP A 179 -1.47 10.10 16.62
C ASP A 179 -0.45 11.01 15.91
N GLN A 180 -0.87 12.22 15.59
CA GLN A 180 -0.03 13.24 14.95
C GLN A 180 1.21 13.58 15.78
N ALA A 181 1.10 13.57 17.11
CA ALA A 181 2.21 13.89 17.99
C ALA A 181 3.37 12.88 17.87
N ARG A 182 3.09 11.63 17.50
CA ARG A 182 4.15 10.62 17.26
C ARG A 182 4.98 10.95 16.01
N ILE A 183 4.37 11.52 14.99
CA ILE A 183 5.09 11.96 13.78
C ILE A 183 5.97 13.16 14.11
N GLU A 184 5.41 14.12 14.83
CA GLU A 184 6.14 15.32 15.27
C GLU A 184 7.32 14.97 16.17
N SER A 185 7.13 14.05 17.14
CA SER A 185 8.20 13.52 17.97
C SER A 185 9.29 12.87 17.13
N ALA A 186 8.95 11.97 16.21
CA ALA A 186 9.94 11.30 15.36
C ALA A 186 10.76 12.31 14.54
N ARG A 187 10.10 13.28 13.92
CA ARG A 187 10.75 14.31 13.09
C ARG A 187 11.61 15.31 13.89
N ASN A 188 11.24 15.57 15.15
CA ASN A 188 12.01 16.48 16.01
C ASN A 188 13.20 15.81 16.69
N GLU A 189 13.06 14.53 17.04
CA GLU A 189 14.08 13.77 17.78
C GLU A 189 15.16 13.19 16.86
N ILE A 190 14.78 12.85 15.60
CA ILE A 190 15.69 12.30 14.58
C ILE A 190 15.41 13.04 13.26
N PRO A 191 15.89 14.31 13.13
CA PRO A 191 15.67 15.14 11.94
C PRO A 191 16.47 14.65 10.71
#